data_4114188afdec22867571d834cfd373ac
#
_entry.id   4114188afdec22867571d834cfd373ac
#
_cell.length_a   1.000
_cell.length_b   1.000
_cell.length_c   1.000
_cell.angle_alpha   90.00
_cell.angle_beta   90.00
_cell.angle_gamma   90.00
#
_symmetry.space_group_name_H-M   'P 1'
#
loop_
_entity.id
_entity.type
_entity.pdbx_description
1 polymer ?
#
loop_
_entity_poly.entity_id
_entity_poly.type
_entity_poly.pdbx_seq_one_letter_code
_entity_poly.pdbx_strand_id
1 'polypeptide(L)'
;FYANHGLYNGEKKINQKFNINVYITYAINVTDKISMEQCIDYVEITSMIKEVMKHSEDLMETLILNIRNEIMGKYSNIQKCNISIKKYPQLNAKYEYIAIEI
;
A
#
# COMPACT_ATOMS: atom_id res chain seq x y z
N PHE A 1 9.08 -3.25 0.10
CA PHE A 1 9.45 -2.24 1.10
C PHE A 1 10.01 -2.88 2.37
N TYR A 2 10.91 -2.18 3.00
CA TYR A 2 11.40 -2.53 4.34
C TYR A 2 10.93 -1.46 5.31
N ALA A 3 10.33 -1.90 6.41
CA ALA A 3 9.76 -0.98 7.38
C ALA A 3 9.65 -1.64 8.76
N ASN A 4 9.38 -0.81 9.77
CA ASN A 4 9.29 -1.22 11.17
C ASN A 4 7.83 -1.13 11.63
N HIS A 5 7.05 -2.18 11.35
CA HIS A 5 5.63 -2.22 11.70
C HIS A 5 5.29 -3.51 12.46
N GLY A 6 4.33 -3.43 13.35
CA GLY A 6 3.81 -4.58 14.04
C GLY A 6 3.27 -4.23 15.42
N LEU A 7 2.45 -5.14 15.95
CA LEU A 7 1.79 -4.97 17.25
C LEU A 7 2.77 -5.10 18.42
N TYR A 8 3.76 -5.99 18.29
CA TYR A 8 4.72 -6.26 19.36
C TYR A 8 5.88 -5.27 19.29
N ASN A 9 6.39 -4.83 20.46
CA ASN A 9 7.47 -3.86 20.53
C ASN A 9 8.71 -4.27 19.72
N GLY A 10 9.03 -5.56 19.69
CA GLY A 10 10.15 -6.05 18.90
C GLY A 10 9.98 -5.85 17.41
N GLU A 11 8.75 -5.94 16.91
CA GLU A 11 8.46 -5.76 15.49
C GLU A 11 8.69 -4.32 15.02
N LYS A 12 8.40 -3.34 15.86
CA LYS A 12 8.64 -1.92 15.53
C LYS A 12 10.12 -1.57 15.48
N LYS A 13 10.98 -2.36 16.11
CA LYS A 13 12.42 -2.15 16.13
C LYS A 13 13.15 -2.92 15.03
N ILE A 14 12.49 -3.89 14.39
CA ILE A 14 13.06 -4.73 13.36
C ILE A 14 12.62 -4.24 11.99
N ASN A 15 13.59 -4.06 11.09
CA ASN A 15 13.30 -3.70 9.71
C ASN A 15 12.85 -4.96 8.97
N GLN A 16 11.58 -5.02 8.62
CA GLN A 16 10.94 -6.17 7.98
C GLN A 16 10.62 -5.89 6.52
N LYS A 17 10.63 -6.95 5.71
CA LYS A 17 10.27 -6.86 4.31
C LYS A 17 8.74 -6.94 4.16
N PHE A 18 8.20 -6.02 3.37
CA PHE A 18 6.80 -5.99 3.00
C PHE A 18 6.64 -5.99 1.49
N ASN A 19 5.67 -6.74 1.00
CA ASN A 19 5.28 -6.72 -0.40
C ASN A 19 3.86 -6.17 -0.48
N ILE A 20 3.67 -5.08 -1.21
CA ILE A 20 2.39 -4.38 -1.30
C ILE A 20 1.88 -4.47 -2.73
N ASN A 21 0.67 -4.98 -2.88
CA ASN A 21 -0.02 -5.04 -4.17
C ASN A 21 -1.22 -4.10 -4.13
N VAL A 22 -1.32 -3.22 -5.11
CA VAL A 22 -2.41 -2.26 -5.24
C VAL A 22 -3.10 -2.48 -6.57
N TYR A 23 -4.41 -2.74 -6.50
CA TYR A 23 -5.26 -2.92 -7.67
C TYR A 23 -6.25 -1.77 -7.72
N ILE A 24 -6.17 -0.99 -8.79
CA ILE A 24 -7.00 0.21 -8.96
C ILE A 24 -7.83 0.08 -10.21
N THR A 25 -9.14 0.30 -10.05
CA THR A 25 -10.06 0.49 -11.18
C THR A 25 -10.47 1.95 -11.20
N TYR A 26 -10.27 2.62 -12.31
CA TYR A 26 -10.58 4.03 -12.43
C TYR A 26 -11.26 4.35 -13.76
N ALA A 27 -12.00 5.47 -13.77
CA ALA A 27 -12.73 5.91 -14.94
C ALA A 27 -11.88 6.88 -15.78
N ILE A 28 -11.90 6.67 -17.09
CA ILE A 28 -11.30 7.57 -18.07
C ILE A 28 -12.41 8.03 -19.01
N ASN A 29 -12.51 9.33 -19.23
CA ASN A 29 -13.41 9.86 -20.22
C ASN A 29 -12.75 9.78 -21.60
N VAL A 30 -13.12 8.77 -22.37
CA VAL A 30 -12.55 8.52 -23.70
C VAL A 30 -13.49 9.08 -24.75
N THR A 31 -13.35 10.37 -25.08
CA THR A 31 -14.07 10.97 -26.20
C THR A 31 -13.25 10.91 -27.48
N ASP A 32 -12.12 11.63 -27.52
CA ASP A 32 -11.21 11.64 -28.66
C ASP A 32 -9.80 11.20 -28.29
N LYS A 33 -9.29 11.74 -27.18
CA LYS A 33 -7.94 11.44 -26.67
C LYS A 33 -7.97 11.22 -25.19
N ILE A 34 -7.14 10.28 -24.74
CA ILE A 34 -6.86 10.10 -23.32
C ILE A 34 -5.76 11.08 -22.95
N SER A 35 -6.04 12.00 -22.02
CA SER A 35 -5.05 12.94 -21.52
C SER A 35 -4.26 12.33 -20.37
N MET A 36 -3.03 12.79 -20.16
CA MET A 36 -2.21 12.36 -19.02
C MET A 36 -2.87 12.67 -17.68
N GLU A 37 -3.68 13.72 -17.62
CA GLU A 37 -4.39 14.11 -16.40
C GLU A 37 -5.44 13.11 -15.97
N GLN A 38 -5.96 12.30 -16.88
CA GLN A 38 -6.94 11.26 -16.59
C GLN A 38 -6.29 9.97 -16.09
N CYS A 39 -4.99 9.79 -16.35
CA CYS A 39 -4.28 8.57 -16.00
C CYS A 39 -3.74 8.62 -14.60
N ILE A 40 -3.70 7.45 -13.95
CA ILE A 40 -3.09 7.32 -12.62
C ILE A 40 -1.61 7.06 -12.81
N ASP A 41 -0.79 7.89 -12.16
CA ASP A 41 0.65 7.77 -12.20
C ASP A 41 1.12 6.81 -11.10
N TYR A 42 1.56 5.61 -11.51
CA TYR A 42 2.02 4.61 -10.53
C TYR A 42 3.32 5.01 -9.83
N VAL A 43 4.13 5.87 -10.42
CA VAL A 43 5.33 6.41 -9.75
C VAL A 43 4.91 7.27 -8.57
N GLU A 44 3.89 8.10 -8.76
CA GLU A 44 3.33 8.92 -7.69
C GLU A 44 2.73 8.05 -6.59
N ILE A 45 1.98 7.02 -6.96
CA ILE A 45 1.40 6.07 -5.99
C ILE A 45 2.51 5.39 -5.19
N THR A 46 3.59 4.95 -5.84
CA THR A 46 4.73 4.35 -5.15
C THR A 46 5.33 5.31 -4.12
N SER A 47 5.45 6.59 -4.47
CA SER A 47 5.95 7.61 -3.54
C SER A 47 5.02 7.80 -2.35
N MET A 48 3.71 7.79 -2.57
CA MET A 48 2.71 7.88 -1.51
C MET A 48 2.80 6.69 -0.55
N ILE A 49 2.95 5.49 -1.09
CA ILE A 49 3.12 4.28 -0.29
C ILE A 49 4.39 4.37 0.55
N LYS A 50 5.49 4.82 -0.03
CA LYS A 50 6.75 5.01 0.71
C LYS A 50 6.58 5.95 1.90
N GLU A 51 5.84 7.05 1.73
CA GLU A 51 5.58 7.98 2.83
C GLU A 51 4.78 7.33 3.95
N VAL A 52 3.73 6.60 3.61
CA VAL A 52 2.93 5.87 4.61
C VAL A 52 3.79 4.84 5.34
N MET A 53 4.64 4.11 4.61
CA MET A 53 5.48 3.06 5.19
C MET A 53 6.59 3.58 6.12
N LYS A 54 6.90 4.87 6.08
CA LYS A 54 7.87 5.48 6.99
C LYS A 54 7.36 5.56 8.42
N HIS A 55 6.06 5.58 8.63
CA HIS A 55 5.45 5.68 9.94
C HIS A 55 5.16 4.29 10.50
N SER A 56 5.62 4.03 11.74
CA SER A 56 5.37 2.75 12.40
C SER A 56 3.90 2.61 12.76
N GLU A 57 3.33 1.45 12.43
CA GLU A 57 1.95 1.12 12.74
C GLU A 57 1.86 -0.22 13.48
N ASP A 58 0.87 -0.34 14.37
CA ASP A 58 0.66 -1.56 15.12
C ASP A 58 0.04 -2.66 14.27
N LEU A 59 -0.88 -2.29 13.37
CA LEU A 59 -1.66 -3.24 12.58
C LEU A 59 -1.45 -3.03 11.08
N MET A 60 -1.35 -4.14 10.34
CA MET A 60 -1.27 -4.11 8.87
C MET A 60 -2.54 -3.52 8.25
N GLU A 61 -3.70 -3.75 8.89
CA GLU A 61 -4.97 -3.16 8.45
C GLU A 61 -4.92 -1.64 8.45
N THR A 62 -4.28 -1.04 9.45
CA THR A 62 -4.09 0.41 9.53
C THR A 62 -3.22 0.92 8.39
N LEU A 63 -2.16 0.18 8.04
CA LEU A 63 -1.31 0.52 6.90
C LEU A 63 -2.13 0.54 5.60
N ILE A 64 -2.95 -0.49 5.38
CA ILE A 64 -3.78 -0.59 4.19
C ILE A 64 -4.74 0.59 4.10
N LEU A 65 -5.41 0.92 5.21
CA LEU A 65 -6.36 2.03 5.24
C LEU A 65 -5.67 3.37 4.99
N ASN A 66 -4.49 3.58 5.55
CA ASN A 66 -3.71 4.80 5.33
C ASN A 66 -3.29 4.93 3.86
N ILE A 67 -2.80 3.86 3.26
CA ILE A 67 -2.42 3.84 1.84
C ILE A 67 -3.64 4.13 0.96
N ARG A 68 -4.76 3.44 1.22
CA ARG A 68 -5.99 3.63 0.47
C ARG A 68 -6.47 5.07 0.55
N ASN A 69 -6.49 5.66 1.77
CA ASN A 69 -6.95 7.03 1.97
C ASN A 69 -6.10 8.03 1.20
N GLU A 70 -4.79 7.85 1.18
CA GLU A 70 -3.89 8.71 0.40
C GLU A 70 -4.19 8.60 -1.10
N ILE A 71 -4.33 7.39 -1.61
CA ILE A 71 -4.61 7.17 -3.03
C ILE A 71 -5.97 7.73 -3.42
N MET A 72 -7.00 7.38 -2.66
CA MET A 72 -8.37 7.84 -2.95
C MET A 72 -8.53 9.34 -2.79
N GLY A 73 -7.77 9.96 -1.91
CA GLY A 73 -7.78 11.41 -1.74
C GLY A 73 -7.08 12.16 -2.87
N LYS A 74 -6.12 11.51 -3.55
CA LYS A 74 -5.37 12.15 -4.63
C LYS A 74 -6.11 12.08 -5.97
N TYR A 75 -6.81 10.98 -6.24
CA TYR A 75 -7.46 10.74 -7.53
C TYR A 75 -8.96 10.61 -7.36
N SER A 76 -9.72 11.52 -7.99
CA SER A 76 -11.19 11.53 -7.88
C SER A 76 -11.88 10.51 -8.77
N ASN A 77 -11.18 9.96 -9.75
CA ASN A 77 -11.76 9.03 -10.73
C ASN A 77 -11.56 7.56 -10.39
N ILE A 78 -11.09 7.25 -9.19
CA ILE A 78 -10.94 5.87 -8.72
C ILE A 78 -12.30 5.29 -8.33
N GLN A 79 -12.64 4.15 -8.90
CA GLN A 79 -13.87 3.41 -8.61
C GLN A 79 -13.63 2.32 -7.56
N LYS A 80 -12.49 1.64 -7.63
CA LYS A 80 -12.08 0.60 -6.70
C LYS A 80 -10.61 0.72 -6.39
N CYS A 81 -10.26 0.46 -5.15
CA CYS A 81 -8.86 0.39 -4.71
C CYS A 81 -8.74 -0.77 -3.72
N ASN A 82 -8.17 -1.88 -4.19
CA ASN A 82 -7.93 -3.05 -3.37
C ASN A 82 -6.44 -3.16 -3.08
N ILE A 83 -6.09 -3.36 -1.81
CA ILE A 83 -4.70 -3.40 -1.38
C ILE A 83 -4.47 -4.70 -0.61
N SER A 84 -3.38 -5.39 -0.93
CA SER A 84 -2.89 -6.50 -0.13
C SER A 84 -1.47 -6.24 0.34
N ILE A 85 -1.17 -6.61 1.57
CA ILE A 85 0.16 -6.51 2.15
C ILE A 85 0.60 -7.90 2.58
N LYS A 86 1.80 -8.30 2.14
CA LYS A 86 2.49 -9.50 2.62
C LYS A 86 3.66 -9.07 3.48
N LYS A 87 3.72 -9.62 4.68
CA LYS A 87 4.81 -9.39 5.62
C LYS A 87 5.68 -10.65 5.67
N TYR A 88 6.98 -10.47 5.44
CA TYR A 88 7.95 -11.56 5.49
C TYR A 88 8.72 -11.48 6.80
N PRO A 89 8.47 -12.41 7.75
CA PRO A 89 9.20 -12.40 9.01
C PRO A 89 10.67 -12.78 8.79
N GLN A 90 11.56 -12.17 9.59
CA GLN A 90 13.00 -12.36 9.41
C GLN A 90 13.57 -13.60 10.11
N LEU A 91 12.96 -14.07 11.20
CA LEU A 91 13.59 -15.07 12.05
C LEU A 91 12.67 -16.25 12.34
N ASN A 92 13.19 -17.47 12.10
CA ASN A 92 12.66 -18.76 12.59
C ASN A 92 11.15 -18.94 12.50
N ALA A 93 10.51 -18.24 11.57
CA ALA A 93 9.09 -18.35 11.37
C ALA A 93 8.76 -19.64 10.63
N LYS A 94 7.71 -20.32 11.06
CA LYS A 94 7.21 -21.53 10.41
C LYS A 94 6.44 -21.24 9.12
N TYR A 95 6.33 -19.99 8.73
CA TYR A 95 5.62 -19.52 7.54
C TYR A 95 6.50 -18.55 6.74
N GLU A 96 6.28 -18.49 5.43
CA GLU A 96 7.04 -17.60 4.55
C GLU A 96 6.57 -16.16 4.65
N TYR A 97 5.26 -15.95 4.77
CA TYR A 97 4.67 -14.62 4.85
C TYR A 97 3.30 -14.65 5.50
N ILE A 98 2.85 -13.49 5.94
CA ILE A 98 1.47 -13.23 6.32
C ILE A 98 0.91 -12.21 5.34
N ALA A 99 -0.29 -12.44 4.83
CA ALA A 99 -0.95 -11.54 3.89
C ALA A 99 -2.25 -11.02 4.47
N ILE A 100 -2.49 -9.72 4.29
CA ILE A 100 -3.75 -9.06 4.63
C ILE A 100 -4.23 -8.30 3.40
N GLU A 101 -5.50 -8.46 3.09
CA GLU A 101 -6.12 -7.86 1.92
C GLU A 101 -7.45 -7.22 2.30
N ILE A 102 -7.62 -6.01 1.87
CA ILE A 102 -8.87 -5.26 2.04
C ILE A 102 -9.27 -4.63 0.71
#